data_0d82a73e393e6748224c687963daae89
#
_entry.id   0d82a73e393e6748224c687963daae89
#
_cell.length_a   1.000
_cell.length_b   1.000
_cell.length_c   1.000
_cell.angle_alpha   90.00
_cell.angle_beta   90.00
_cell.angle_gamma   90.00
#
_symmetry.space_group_name_H-M   'P 1'
#
loop_
_entity.id
_entity.type
_entity.pdbx_description
1 polymer ?
#
loop_
_entity_poly.entity_id
_entity_poly.type
_entity_poly.pdbx_seq_one_letter_code
_entity_poly.pdbx_strand_id
1 'polypeptide(L)'
;EMCIRDRYEMCYTNILQILDLAQIPLLSADRGDEDPIILGGGPCSYNPEPIADFFDCFYIGEGETQYDTFLNLYKSMRASGQYSRKAFLHEAAKIEGIYVPSLYEVRYKEDGTIAAFTPVYDDIPATIKKQVDMDLTGSVYPEKPVVPFIKATQDRVVLEIQRGCIRGCRFCQAGMIYRPNREKGVKRLKELAQTMLASTGYEEISLSSLSSSDYSDLEELINFLIEECDKKHVNISLPSLRIDAFSLDIMQKVQDIKKSSLTFAPEAGSQRLRNVINKGLTVDNILTGSHDAFVGGWNKVKLYFMLGLPTETEEDMRAIPELANEIAALYYDTVPKEQRNGKCQITISTSFFVPKPFTPFQWATMLDPSDYLARAKIAVSYTHLRAHETDSYL
;
A
#
# COMPACT_ATOMS: atom_id res chain seq x y z
N GLU A 1 -13.50 -6.60 -21.01
CA GLU A 1 -13.41 -6.84 -19.56
C GLU A 1 -12.59 -5.73 -18.92
N MET A 2 -13.25 -4.77 -18.29
CA MET A 2 -12.54 -3.74 -17.55
C MET A 2 -12.41 -4.15 -16.09
N CYS A 3 -11.22 -4.62 -15.70
CA CYS A 3 -10.86 -4.76 -14.30
C CYS A 3 -10.35 -3.39 -13.81
N ILE A 4 -11.23 -2.59 -13.24
CA ILE A 4 -10.86 -1.29 -12.68
C ILE A 4 -10.15 -1.56 -11.36
N ARG A 5 -8.82 -1.41 -11.35
CA ARG A 5 -8.01 -1.47 -10.11
C ARG A 5 -8.21 -0.19 -9.32
N ASP A 6 -9.20 -0.19 -8.48
CA ASP A 6 -9.39 0.86 -7.50
C ASP A 6 -8.50 0.59 -6.28
N ARG A 7 -7.40 1.34 -6.16
CA ARG A 7 -6.47 1.19 -5.04
C ARG A 7 -6.74 2.16 -3.91
N TYR A 8 -7.27 3.36 -4.21
CA TYR A 8 -7.44 4.42 -3.24
C TYR A 8 -8.68 5.27 -3.58
N GLU A 9 -9.31 5.86 -2.57
CA GLU A 9 -10.52 6.67 -2.69
C GLU A 9 -10.36 7.86 -3.65
N MET A 10 -9.15 8.38 -3.80
CA MET A 10 -8.84 9.45 -4.77
C MET A 10 -9.07 9.04 -6.23
N CYS A 11 -9.17 7.74 -6.52
CA CYS A 11 -9.43 7.24 -7.86
C CYS A 11 -10.91 7.10 -8.19
N TYR A 12 -11.84 7.34 -7.25
CA TYR A 12 -13.27 7.13 -7.46
C TYR A 12 -13.83 7.98 -8.60
N THR A 13 -13.43 9.24 -8.69
CA THR A 13 -13.84 10.10 -9.81
C THR A 13 -13.29 9.64 -11.16
N ASN A 14 -12.09 9.05 -11.17
CA ASN A 14 -11.51 8.49 -12.40
C ASN A 14 -12.29 7.26 -12.90
N ILE A 15 -12.90 6.50 -12.00
CA ILE A 15 -13.74 5.35 -12.35
C ILE A 15 -14.95 5.85 -13.15
N LEU A 16 -15.62 6.89 -12.67
CA LEU A 16 -16.76 7.48 -13.38
C LEU A 16 -16.35 7.98 -14.77
N GLN A 17 -15.19 8.66 -14.85
CA GLN A 17 -14.66 9.11 -16.13
C GLN A 17 -14.34 7.95 -17.09
N ILE A 18 -13.82 6.83 -16.57
CA ILE A 18 -13.53 5.64 -17.38
C ILE A 18 -14.83 5.04 -17.92
N LEU A 19 -15.87 4.92 -17.10
CA LEU A 19 -17.18 4.42 -17.53
C LEU A 19 -17.81 5.33 -18.61
N ASP A 20 -17.74 6.64 -18.41
CA ASP A 20 -18.25 7.63 -19.37
C ASP A 20 -17.51 7.56 -20.71
N LEU A 21 -16.17 7.57 -20.68
CA LEU A 21 -15.35 7.43 -21.89
C LEU A 21 -15.56 6.10 -22.63
N ALA A 22 -15.87 5.04 -21.90
CA ALA A 22 -16.19 3.72 -22.47
C ALA A 22 -17.64 3.63 -22.95
N GLN A 23 -18.45 4.68 -22.77
CA GLN A 23 -19.87 4.70 -23.09
C GLN A 23 -20.68 3.60 -22.38
N ILE A 24 -20.28 3.28 -21.13
CA ILE A 24 -20.99 2.35 -20.25
C ILE A 24 -21.88 3.17 -19.33
N PRO A 25 -23.18 2.81 -19.13
CA PRO A 25 -24.03 3.50 -18.20
C PRO A 25 -23.38 3.60 -16.81
N LEU A 26 -23.35 4.81 -16.24
CA LEU A 26 -22.65 5.04 -14.96
C LEU A 26 -23.26 4.22 -13.83
N LEU A 27 -24.59 4.30 -13.67
CA LEU A 27 -25.28 3.55 -12.63
C LEU A 27 -25.45 2.08 -13.03
N SER A 28 -25.17 1.19 -12.10
CA SER A 28 -25.37 -0.27 -12.31
C SER A 28 -26.82 -0.61 -12.62
N ALA A 29 -27.77 0.13 -12.06
CA ALA A 29 -29.20 -0.04 -12.29
C ALA A 29 -29.65 0.24 -13.74
N ASP A 30 -28.89 1.04 -14.49
CA ASP A 30 -29.18 1.42 -15.87
C ASP A 30 -28.59 0.44 -16.89
N ARG A 31 -27.82 -0.57 -16.45
CA ARG A 31 -27.15 -1.55 -17.33
C ARG A 31 -28.05 -2.72 -17.66
N GLY A 32 -28.13 -3.05 -18.95
CA GLY A 32 -28.81 -4.21 -19.45
C GLY A 32 -27.93 -5.46 -19.62
N ASP A 33 -28.50 -6.52 -20.23
CA ASP A 33 -27.81 -7.80 -20.41
C ASP A 33 -26.62 -7.72 -21.40
N GLU A 34 -26.63 -6.73 -22.31
CA GLU A 34 -25.56 -6.53 -23.29
C GLU A 34 -24.42 -5.65 -22.77
N ASP A 35 -24.62 -4.92 -21.68
CA ASP A 35 -23.57 -4.13 -21.08
C ASP A 35 -22.55 -5.01 -20.33
N PRO A 36 -21.28 -4.62 -20.23
CA PRO A 36 -20.29 -5.38 -19.49
C PRO A 36 -20.60 -5.41 -17.99
N ILE A 37 -20.23 -6.50 -17.31
CA ILE A 37 -20.24 -6.57 -15.84
C ILE A 37 -19.07 -5.74 -15.30
N ILE A 38 -19.37 -4.79 -14.43
CA ILE A 38 -18.36 -3.94 -13.77
C ILE A 38 -18.06 -4.52 -12.39
N LEU A 39 -16.86 -5.10 -12.27
CA LEU A 39 -16.37 -5.73 -11.06
C LEU A 39 -15.32 -4.85 -10.39
N GLY A 40 -15.55 -4.44 -9.14
CA GLY A 40 -14.60 -3.74 -8.29
C GLY A 40 -13.70 -4.70 -7.50
N GLY A 41 -12.47 -4.27 -7.23
CA GLY A 41 -11.53 -5.03 -6.41
C GLY A 41 -10.40 -4.15 -5.85
N GLY A 42 -9.55 -4.73 -5.00
CA GLY A 42 -8.45 -4.02 -4.37
C GLY A 42 -8.77 -3.52 -2.95
N PRO A 43 -7.88 -2.72 -2.31
CA PRO A 43 -8.02 -2.36 -0.89
C PRO A 43 -9.27 -1.53 -0.56
N CYS A 44 -9.76 -0.70 -1.49
CA CYS A 44 -10.95 0.11 -1.25
C CYS A 44 -12.25 -0.69 -1.33
N SER A 45 -12.26 -1.83 -2.02
CA SER A 45 -13.44 -2.71 -2.09
C SER A 45 -13.82 -3.34 -0.74
N TYR A 46 -12.97 -3.24 0.27
CA TYR A 46 -13.33 -3.59 1.65
C TYR A 46 -14.37 -2.63 2.27
N ASN A 47 -14.52 -1.43 1.73
CA ASN A 47 -15.60 -0.50 2.03
C ASN A 47 -16.24 -0.05 0.71
N PRO A 48 -17.06 -0.88 0.05
CA PRO A 48 -17.56 -0.63 -1.29
C PRO A 48 -18.70 0.39 -1.35
N GLU A 49 -19.43 0.60 -0.25
CA GLU A 49 -20.67 1.38 -0.21
C GLU A 49 -20.56 2.80 -0.80
N PRO A 50 -19.46 3.57 -0.63
CA PRO A 50 -19.35 4.90 -1.23
C PRO A 50 -19.44 4.94 -2.77
N ILE A 51 -19.21 3.81 -3.43
CA ILE A 51 -19.23 3.67 -4.89
C ILE A 51 -20.11 2.51 -5.38
N ALA A 52 -20.93 1.95 -4.49
CA ALA A 52 -21.73 0.77 -4.75
C ALA A 52 -22.67 0.91 -5.96
N ASP A 53 -23.26 2.10 -6.14
CA ASP A 53 -24.21 2.37 -7.24
C ASP A 53 -23.57 2.27 -8.63
N PHE A 54 -22.25 2.41 -8.73
CA PHE A 54 -21.52 2.39 -10.01
C PHE A 54 -20.96 1.01 -10.37
N PHE A 55 -21.03 0.03 -9.47
CA PHE A 55 -20.52 -1.32 -9.67
C PHE A 55 -21.63 -2.37 -9.64
N ASP A 56 -21.50 -3.40 -10.46
CA ASP A 56 -22.40 -4.54 -10.43
C ASP A 56 -22.07 -5.48 -9.26
N CYS A 57 -20.77 -5.65 -8.99
CA CYS A 57 -20.29 -6.46 -7.87
C CYS A 57 -18.86 -6.07 -7.47
N PHE A 58 -18.46 -6.54 -6.29
CA PHE A 58 -17.10 -6.38 -5.77
C PHE A 58 -16.53 -7.75 -5.39
N TYR A 59 -15.22 -7.91 -5.62
CA TYR A 59 -14.45 -9.03 -5.11
C TYR A 59 -13.65 -8.58 -3.89
N ILE A 60 -13.90 -9.21 -2.74
CA ILE A 60 -13.31 -8.87 -1.46
C ILE A 60 -12.20 -9.86 -1.12
N GLY A 61 -10.96 -9.46 -1.32
CA GLY A 61 -9.79 -10.29 -1.01
C GLY A 61 -8.85 -10.52 -2.17
N GLU A 62 -8.21 -11.68 -2.17
CA GLU A 62 -7.15 -12.06 -3.11
C GLU A 62 -7.71 -12.92 -4.24
N GLY A 63 -7.46 -12.50 -5.48
CA GLY A 63 -8.08 -13.08 -6.69
C GLY A 63 -7.72 -14.53 -6.97
N GLU A 64 -6.58 -14.98 -6.46
CA GLU A 64 -6.04 -16.32 -6.69
C GLU A 64 -6.98 -17.44 -6.23
N THR A 65 -7.91 -17.15 -5.33
CA THR A 65 -8.78 -18.19 -4.72
C THR A 65 -10.05 -18.48 -5.51
N GLN A 66 -10.83 -17.45 -5.90
CA GLN A 66 -12.19 -17.64 -6.45
C GLN A 66 -12.43 -16.96 -7.81
N TYR A 67 -11.42 -16.30 -8.36
CA TYR A 67 -11.59 -15.57 -9.62
C TYR A 67 -11.98 -16.50 -10.78
N ASP A 68 -11.38 -17.70 -10.84
CA ASP A 68 -11.70 -18.71 -11.84
C ASP A 68 -13.14 -19.21 -11.70
N THR A 69 -13.63 -19.38 -10.47
CA THR A 69 -15.02 -19.78 -10.20
C THR A 69 -15.99 -18.73 -10.76
N PHE A 70 -15.73 -17.45 -10.49
CA PHE A 70 -16.53 -16.34 -11.01
C PHE A 70 -16.53 -16.27 -12.54
N LEU A 71 -15.36 -16.36 -13.16
CA LEU A 71 -15.24 -16.32 -14.63
C LEU A 71 -15.86 -17.54 -15.30
N ASN A 72 -15.74 -18.72 -14.71
CA ASN A 72 -16.33 -19.94 -15.23
C ASN A 72 -17.87 -19.93 -15.11
N LEU A 73 -18.42 -19.36 -14.03
CA LEU A 73 -19.86 -19.13 -13.92
C LEU A 73 -20.35 -18.25 -15.08
N TYR A 74 -19.70 -17.11 -15.33
CA TYR A 74 -20.06 -16.22 -16.44
C TYR A 74 -20.02 -16.93 -17.80
N LYS A 75 -18.92 -17.66 -18.08
CA LYS A 75 -18.77 -18.41 -19.34
C LYS A 75 -19.85 -19.48 -19.51
N SER A 76 -20.17 -20.23 -18.46
CA SER A 76 -21.14 -21.31 -18.52
C SER A 76 -22.57 -20.80 -18.75
N MET A 77 -22.95 -19.70 -18.09
CA MET A 77 -24.27 -19.09 -18.27
C MET A 77 -24.43 -18.49 -19.68
N ARG A 78 -23.40 -17.85 -20.22
CA ARG A 78 -23.40 -17.36 -21.61
C ARG A 78 -23.51 -18.51 -22.61
N ALA A 79 -22.77 -19.61 -22.43
CA ALA A 79 -22.76 -20.74 -23.32
C ALA A 79 -24.08 -21.52 -23.32
N SER A 80 -24.75 -21.60 -22.17
CA SER A 80 -26.06 -22.32 -22.04
C SER A 80 -27.28 -21.50 -22.51
N GLY A 81 -27.09 -20.21 -22.81
CA GLY A 81 -28.20 -19.31 -23.13
C GLY A 81 -29.07 -18.92 -21.93
N GLN A 82 -28.62 -19.23 -20.71
CA GLN A 82 -29.31 -18.90 -19.45
C GLN A 82 -28.88 -17.58 -18.84
N TYR A 83 -28.00 -16.84 -19.54
CA TYR A 83 -27.50 -15.57 -19.05
C TYR A 83 -28.61 -14.50 -19.09
N SER A 84 -28.83 -13.88 -17.93
CA SER A 84 -29.27 -12.51 -17.80
C SER A 84 -28.40 -11.86 -16.72
N ARG A 85 -28.19 -10.56 -16.78
CA ARG A 85 -27.41 -9.83 -15.76
C ARG A 85 -27.90 -10.14 -14.35
N LYS A 86 -29.21 -10.08 -14.15
CA LYS A 86 -29.84 -10.34 -12.85
C LYS A 86 -29.59 -11.78 -12.36
N ALA A 87 -29.75 -12.77 -13.22
CA ALA A 87 -29.50 -14.17 -12.87
C ALA A 87 -28.02 -14.44 -12.58
N PHE A 88 -27.13 -13.87 -13.41
CA PHE A 88 -25.69 -13.99 -13.17
C PHE A 88 -25.27 -13.36 -11.84
N LEU A 89 -25.69 -12.14 -11.53
CA LEU A 89 -25.33 -11.46 -10.28
C LEU A 89 -25.88 -12.19 -9.06
N HIS A 90 -27.09 -12.77 -9.15
CA HIS A 90 -27.66 -13.58 -8.09
C HIS A 90 -26.82 -14.84 -7.80
N GLU A 91 -26.42 -15.58 -8.84
CA GLU A 91 -25.56 -16.76 -8.67
C GLU A 91 -24.12 -16.38 -8.26
N ALA A 92 -23.59 -15.28 -8.79
CA ALA A 92 -22.26 -14.78 -8.43
C ALA A 92 -22.17 -14.40 -6.96
N ALA A 93 -23.22 -13.84 -6.36
CA ALA A 93 -23.26 -13.46 -4.94
C ALA A 93 -23.11 -14.67 -3.97
N LYS A 94 -23.33 -15.90 -4.46
CA LYS A 94 -23.11 -17.13 -3.68
C LYS A 94 -21.65 -17.57 -3.65
N ILE A 95 -20.80 -17.00 -4.50
CA ILE A 95 -19.37 -17.26 -4.52
C ILE A 95 -18.72 -16.51 -3.34
N GLU A 96 -17.93 -17.20 -2.53
CA GLU A 96 -17.22 -16.56 -1.41
C GLU A 96 -16.37 -15.37 -1.90
N GLY A 97 -16.47 -14.24 -1.23
CA GLY A 97 -15.76 -13.01 -1.55
C GLY A 97 -16.46 -12.09 -2.55
N ILE A 98 -17.56 -12.52 -3.18
CA ILE A 98 -18.34 -11.66 -4.06
C ILE A 98 -19.43 -10.93 -3.26
N TYR A 99 -19.40 -9.61 -3.37
CA TYR A 99 -20.44 -8.71 -2.86
C TYR A 99 -21.19 -8.08 -4.03
N VAL A 100 -22.51 -8.23 -4.09
CA VAL A 100 -23.39 -7.63 -5.10
C VAL A 100 -24.31 -6.63 -4.41
N PRO A 101 -24.03 -5.32 -4.48
CA PRO A 101 -24.77 -4.30 -3.71
C PRO A 101 -26.29 -4.35 -3.88
N SER A 102 -26.77 -4.57 -5.10
CA SER A 102 -28.21 -4.62 -5.42
C SER A 102 -28.98 -5.76 -4.75
N LEU A 103 -28.28 -6.72 -4.11
CA LEU A 103 -28.90 -7.84 -3.40
C LEU A 103 -28.96 -7.62 -1.89
N TYR A 104 -28.65 -6.41 -1.40
CA TYR A 104 -28.72 -6.04 0.00
C TYR A 104 -29.55 -4.77 0.18
N GLU A 105 -30.20 -4.69 1.34
CA GLU A 105 -31.00 -3.55 1.75
C GLU A 105 -30.46 -2.97 3.06
N VAL A 106 -30.29 -1.65 3.07
CA VAL A 106 -29.88 -0.89 4.24
C VAL A 106 -31.10 -0.19 4.83
N ARG A 107 -31.40 -0.43 6.09
CA ARG A 107 -32.43 0.30 6.84
C ARG A 107 -31.79 1.21 7.85
N TYR A 108 -32.26 2.44 7.92
CA TYR A 108 -31.77 3.47 8.82
C TYR A 108 -32.74 3.71 9.96
N LYS A 109 -32.23 4.12 11.12
CA LYS A 109 -33.00 4.65 12.24
C LYS A 109 -33.33 6.12 11.99
N GLU A 110 -34.19 6.71 12.84
CA GLU A 110 -34.56 8.13 12.80
C GLU A 110 -33.36 9.07 12.94
N ASP A 111 -32.32 8.67 13.65
CA ASP A 111 -31.07 9.42 13.83
C ASP A 111 -30.09 9.28 12.67
N GLY A 112 -30.45 8.58 11.59
CA GLY A 112 -29.60 8.34 10.42
C GLY A 112 -28.57 7.23 10.59
N THR A 113 -28.50 6.56 11.75
CA THR A 113 -27.61 5.40 11.92
C THR A 113 -28.23 4.14 11.30
N ILE A 114 -27.36 3.20 10.88
CA ILE A 114 -27.80 1.93 10.29
C ILE A 114 -28.55 1.10 11.34
N ALA A 115 -29.80 0.76 11.04
CA ALA A 115 -30.61 -0.15 11.84
C ALA A 115 -30.38 -1.62 11.45
N ALA A 116 -30.25 -1.87 10.14
CA ALA A 116 -30.00 -3.21 9.60
C ALA A 116 -29.36 -3.11 8.23
N PHE A 117 -28.54 -4.10 7.92
CA PHE A 117 -27.99 -4.38 6.60
C PHE A 117 -28.23 -5.85 6.32
N THR A 118 -29.14 -6.16 5.42
CA THR A 118 -29.63 -7.53 5.21
C THR A 118 -29.71 -7.90 3.75
N PRO A 119 -29.46 -9.17 3.38
CA PRO A 119 -29.71 -9.64 2.04
C PRO A 119 -31.21 -9.59 1.71
N VAL A 120 -31.55 -9.36 0.45
CA VAL A 120 -32.92 -9.31 -0.06
C VAL A 120 -33.51 -10.72 -0.23
N TYR A 121 -32.66 -11.73 -0.43
CA TYR A 121 -33.04 -13.13 -0.64
C TYR A 121 -32.39 -14.02 0.41
N ASP A 122 -33.09 -15.07 0.83
CA ASP A 122 -32.66 -15.99 1.87
C ASP A 122 -31.44 -16.83 1.50
N ASP A 123 -31.17 -17.02 0.21
CA ASP A 123 -30.03 -17.79 -0.30
C ASP A 123 -28.78 -16.94 -0.55
N ILE A 124 -28.83 -15.63 -0.27
CA ILE A 124 -27.70 -14.72 -0.36
C ILE A 124 -27.01 -14.61 1.03
N PRO A 125 -25.67 -14.72 1.10
CA PRO A 125 -24.94 -14.66 2.36
C PRO A 125 -25.15 -13.33 3.10
N ALA A 126 -25.46 -13.37 4.38
CA ALA A 126 -25.58 -12.16 5.21
C ALA A 126 -24.25 -11.45 5.47
N THR A 127 -23.13 -12.14 5.28
CA THR A 127 -21.76 -11.61 5.44
C THR A 127 -20.86 -12.07 4.32
N ILE A 128 -20.03 -11.18 3.82
CA ILE A 128 -19.06 -11.49 2.78
C ILE A 128 -17.73 -11.91 3.43
N LYS A 129 -17.30 -13.12 3.13
CA LYS A 129 -16.05 -13.66 3.67
C LYS A 129 -14.88 -13.24 2.79
N LYS A 130 -13.95 -12.48 3.36
CA LYS A 130 -12.71 -12.11 2.69
C LYS A 130 -11.96 -13.33 2.19
N GLN A 131 -11.53 -13.30 0.94
CA GLN A 131 -10.71 -14.36 0.35
C GLN A 131 -9.22 -14.11 0.62
N VAL A 132 -8.51 -15.17 1.00
CA VAL A 132 -7.09 -15.11 1.35
C VAL A 132 -6.39 -16.34 0.76
N ASP A 133 -5.38 -16.10 -0.04
CA ASP A 133 -4.48 -17.14 -0.50
C ASP A 133 -3.46 -17.48 0.59
N MET A 134 -3.51 -18.69 1.12
CA MET A 134 -2.64 -19.13 2.21
C MET A 134 -1.32 -19.74 1.74
N ASP A 135 -1.19 -20.07 0.44
CA ASP A 135 0.02 -20.62 -0.15
C ASP A 135 0.60 -19.70 -1.25
N LEU A 136 1.23 -18.62 -0.85
CA LEU A 136 1.88 -17.70 -1.81
C LEU A 136 3.02 -18.34 -2.61
N THR A 137 3.60 -19.45 -2.12
CA THR A 137 4.69 -20.13 -2.80
C THR A 137 4.18 -20.93 -3.98
N GLY A 138 3.07 -21.64 -3.80
CA GLY A 138 2.40 -22.44 -4.84
C GLY A 138 1.52 -21.64 -5.79
N SER A 139 1.17 -20.40 -5.43
CA SER A 139 0.28 -19.57 -6.23
C SER A 139 0.85 -19.17 -7.57
N VAL A 140 -0.04 -19.01 -8.54
CA VAL A 140 0.30 -18.53 -9.89
C VAL A 140 0.90 -17.13 -9.78
N TYR A 141 2.08 -16.96 -10.34
CA TYR A 141 2.79 -15.69 -10.44
C TYR A 141 3.31 -15.49 -11.88
N PRO A 142 3.23 -14.27 -12.44
CA PRO A 142 3.70 -14.00 -13.79
C PRO A 142 5.22 -14.22 -13.91
N GLU A 143 5.64 -15.33 -14.51
CA GLU A 143 7.07 -15.64 -14.71
C GLU A 143 7.66 -14.89 -15.91
N LYS A 144 6.81 -14.58 -16.88
CA LYS A 144 7.18 -13.83 -18.09
C LYS A 144 6.22 -12.64 -18.25
N PRO A 145 6.41 -11.58 -17.46
CA PRO A 145 5.53 -10.41 -17.54
C PRO A 145 5.63 -9.75 -18.92
N VAL A 146 4.50 -9.21 -19.36
CA VAL A 146 4.45 -8.46 -20.63
C VAL A 146 5.19 -7.14 -20.43
N VAL A 147 6.20 -6.90 -21.27
CA VAL A 147 6.98 -5.66 -21.27
C VAL A 147 6.27 -4.66 -22.18
N PRO A 148 5.91 -3.44 -21.69
CA PRO A 148 5.30 -2.43 -22.52
C PRO A 148 6.30 -1.88 -23.55
N PHE A 149 5.79 -1.51 -24.73
CA PHE A 149 6.61 -0.91 -25.79
C PHE A 149 7.14 0.48 -25.41
N ILE A 150 6.36 1.23 -24.63
CA ILE A 150 6.75 2.54 -24.10
C ILE A 150 7.30 2.38 -22.67
N LYS A 151 8.23 3.23 -22.28
CA LYS A 151 8.76 3.25 -20.92
C LYS A 151 7.64 3.56 -19.92
N ALA A 152 7.39 2.62 -18.99
CA ALA A 152 6.43 2.79 -17.92
C ALA A 152 7.09 3.38 -16.66
N THR A 153 6.27 3.94 -15.75
CA THR A 153 6.78 4.48 -14.47
C THR A 153 7.43 3.41 -13.60
N GLN A 154 6.95 2.17 -13.67
CA GLN A 154 7.45 0.99 -12.94
C GLN A 154 8.16 0.03 -13.90
N ASP A 155 9.25 0.50 -14.55
CA ASP A 155 9.96 -0.24 -15.59
C ASP A 155 11.02 -1.17 -14.97
N ARG A 156 10.55 -2.19 -14.24
CA ARG A 156 11.38 -3.11 -13.45
C ARG A 156 10.71 -4.45 -13.18
N VAL A 157 11.51 -5.46 -12.84
CA VAL A 157 11.02 -6.70 -12.24
C VAL A 157 10.56 -6.42 -10.81
N VAL A 158 9.37 -6.89 -10.43
CA VAL A 158 8.87 -6.79 -9.06
C VAL A 158 8.68 -8.19 -8.50
N LEU A 159 9.33 -8.50 -7.37
CA LEU A 159 9.13 -9.75 -6.62
C LEU A 159 8.30 -9.46 -5.38
N GLU A 160 7.10 -10.00 -5.35
CA GLU A 160 6.27 -10.01 -4.14
C GLU A 160 6.79 -11.08 -3.18
N ILE A 161 7.47 -10.64 -2.11
CA ILE A 161 8.12 -11.54 -1.14
C ILE A 161 7.16 -11.99 -0.04
N GLN A 162 6.22 -11.12 0.34
CA GLN A 162 5.22 -11.41 1.36
C GLN A 162 3.97 -10.56 1.19
N ARG A 163 2.86 -11.02 1.73
CA ARG A 163 1.59 -10.29 1.91
C ARG A 163 1.24 -10.18 3.39
N GLY A 164 0.66 -9.04 3.77
CA GLY A 164 0.36 -8.73 5.15
C GLY A 164 1.51 -8.00 5.84
N CYS A 165 1.35 -7.77 7.15
CA CYS A 165 2.34 -7.13 7.98
C CYS A 165 2.14 -7.59 9.43
N ILE A 166 3.22 -7.95 10.12
CA ILE A 166 3.20 -8.37 11.52
C ILE A 166 3.03 -7.19 12.49
N ARG A 167 3.20 -5.96 11.99
CA ARG A 167 3.11 -4.74 12.80
C ARG A 167 1.65 -4.38 13.06
N GLY A 168 1.41 -3.63 14.11
CA GLY A 168 0.06 -3.28 14.56
C GLY A 168 -0.22 -1.77 14.55
N CYS A 169 0.32 -1.02 13.59
CA CYS A 169 0.09 0.42 13.49
C CYS A 169 -1.42 0.71 13.38
N ARG A 170 -1.95 1.53 14.30
CA ARG A 170 -3.39 1.73 14.47
C ARG A 170 -4.06 2.50 13.34
N PHE A 171 -3.31 3.20 12.53
CA PHE A 171 -3.79 3.95 11.37
C PHE A 171 -3.73 3.15 10.05
N CYS A 172 -2.97 2.04 10.01
CA CYS A 172 -2.59 1.39 8.76
C CYS A 172 -3.65 0.39 8.29
N GLN A 173 -4.43 0.76 7.27
CA GLN A 173 -5.42 -0.13 6.67
C GLN A 173 -4.78 -1.37 6.05
N ALA A 174 -3.69 -1.19 5.29
CA ALA A 174 -2.98 -2.31 4.66
C ALA A 174 -2.50 -3.34 5.69
N GLY A 175 -1.98 -2.89 6.85
CA GLY A 175 -1.58 -3.76 7.95
C GLY A 175 -2.73 -4.56 8.56
N MET A 176 -3.99 -4.19 8.33
CA MET A 176 -5.18 -4.89 8.82
C MET A 176 -5.82 -5.77 7.76
N ILE A 177 -6.10 -5.22 6.57
CA ILE A 177 -6.85 -5.94 5.53
C ILE A 177 -6.06 -7.06 4.86
N TYR A 178 -4.73 -7.00 4.83
CA TYR A 178 -3.86 -8.04 4.24
C TYR A 178 -3.40 -9.11 5.23
N ARG A 179 -3.95 -9.16 6.45
CA ARG A 179 -3.70 -10.25 7.39
C ARG A 179 -4.34 -11.56 6.93
N PRO A 180 -3.73 -12.71 7.28
CA PRO A 180 -2.48 -12.92 8.02
C PRO A 180 -1.23 -12.57 7.22
N ASN A 181 -0.07 -12.43 7.91
CA ASN A 181 1.22 -12.31 7.22
C ASN A 181 1.58 -13.66 6.61
N ARG A 182 1.96 -13.68 5.34
CA ARG A 182 2.38 -14.87 4.60
C ARG A 182 3.57 -14.54 3.74
N GLU A 183 4.53 -15.42 3.72
CA GLU A 183 5.79 -15.27 3.00
C GLU A 183 5.84 -16.23 1.80
N LYS A 184 6.45 -15.78 0.72
CA LYS A 184 6.77 -16.63 -0.41
C LYS A 184 8.14 -17.26 -0.18
N GLY A 185 8.26 -18.59 -0.34
CA GLY A 185 9.50 -19.32 -0.08
C GLY A 185 10.67 -18.78 -0.92
N VAL A 186 11.84 -18.65 -0.29
CA VAL A 186 13.05 -18.06 -0.90
C VAL A 186 13.49 -18.80 -2.17
N LYS A 187 13.36 -20.12 -2.22
CA LYS A 187 13.66 -20.93 -3.42
C LYS A 187 12.82 -20.46 -4.61
N ARG A 188 11.51 -20.29 -4.41
CA ARG A 188 10.59 -19.81 -5.45
C ARG A 188 10.93 -18.41 -5.91
N LEU A 189 11.30 -17.54 -4.99
CA LEU A 189 11.71 -16.16 -5.32
C LEU A 189 12.99 -16.13 -6.16
N LYS A 190 13.95 -17.00 -5.88
CA LYS A 190 15.17 -17.13 -6.69
C LYS A 190 14.86 -17.58 -8.13
N GLU A 191 14.00 -18.58 -8.28
CA GLU A 191 13.53 -19.08 -9.59
C GLU A 191 12.81 -17.95 -10.38
N LEU A 192 11.89 -17.24 -9.72
CA LEU A 192 11.16 -16.11 -10.31
C LEU A 192 12.10 -14.99 -10.74
N ALA A 193 13.07 -14.60 -9.90
CA ALA A 193 14.04 -13.55 -10.22
C ALA A 193 14.80 -13.88 -11.51
N GLN A 194 15.33 -15.10 -11.61
CA GLN A 194 16.08 -15.56 -12.78
C GLN A 194 15.23 -15.55 -14.05
N THR A 195 14.02 -16.13 -13.96
CA THR A 195 13.12 -16.26 -15.11
C THR A 195 12.61 -14.90 -15.60
N MET A 196 12.20 -14.04 -14.66
CA MET A 196 11.67 -12.71 -14.99
C MET A 196 12.76 -11.80 -15.56
N LEU A 197 13.97 -11.77 -14.98
CA LEU A 197 15.09 -11.00 -15.53
C LEU A 197 15.49 -11.51 -16.93
N ALA A 198 15.50 -12.83 -17.14
CA ALA A 198 15.85 -13.39 -18.45
C ALA A 198 14.78 -13.10 -19.53
N SER A 199 13.50 -13.00 -19.14
CA SER A 199 12.39 -12.82 -20.09
C SER A 199 12.07 -11.35 -20.41
N THR A 200 12.45 -10.41 -19.55
CA THR A 200 12.06 -8.99 -19.69
C THR A 200 13.19 -8.08 -20.15
N GLY A 201 14.43 -8.40 -19.81
CA GLY A 201 15.58 -7.53 -20.04
C GLY A 201 15.59 -6.25 -19.20
N TYR A 202 14.82 -6.18 -18.11
CA TYR A 202 14.82 -5.04 -17.19
C TYR A 202 16.17 -4.90 -16.47
N GLU A 203 16.57 -3.65 -16.26
CA GLU A 203 17.82 -3.28 -15.57
C GLU A 203 17.60 -2.99 -14.06
N GLU A 204 16.41 -3.24 -13.54
CA GLU A 204 16.09 -3.07 -12.13
C GLU A 204 15.19 -4.21 -11.63
N ILE A 205 15.46 -4.71 -10.42
CA ILE A 205 14.62 -5.63 -9.67
C ILE A 205 14.25 -5.01 -8.32
N SER A 206 12.98 -5.09 -7.96
CA SER A 206 12.46 -4.53 -6.71
C SER A 206 11.72 -5.58 -5.90
N LEU A 207 11.96 -5.63 -4.59
CA LEU A 207 11.15 -6.42 -3.68
C LEU A 207 9.84 -5.69 -3.35
N SER A 208 8.74 -6.42 -3.23
CA SER A 208 7.44 -5.86 -2.88
C SER A 208 6.88 -6.51 -1.63
N SER A 209 6.64 -5.66 -0.61
CA SER A 209 5.97 -6.04 0.64
C SER A 209 5.53 -4.79 1.39
N LEU A 210 4.76 -4.98 2.47
CA LEU A 210 4.45 -3.89 3.43
C LEU A 210 5.60 -3.62 4.41
N SER A 211 6.53 -4.56 4.58
CA SER A 211 7.70 -4.42 5.44
C SER A 211 8.76 -5.43 5.02
N SER A 212 9.62 -5.05 4.08
CA SER A 212 10.63 -5.96 3.53
C SER A 212 11.64 -6.45 4.57
N SER A 213 11.92 -5.62 5.58
CA SER A 213 12.81 -5.98 6.69
C SER A 213 12.28 -7.09 7.60
N ASP A 214 10.98 -7.39 7.54
CA ASP A 214 10.35 -8.43 8.36
C ASP A 214 10.23 -9.77 7.63
N TYR A 215 10.76 -9.90 6.40
CA TYR A 215 10.81 -11.15 5.65
C TYR A 215 11.88 -12.08 6.24
N SER A 216 11.52 -13.32 6.57
CA SER A 216 12.37 -14.24 7.34
C SER A 216 13.70 -14.57 6.66
N ASP A 217 13.69 -14.77 5.34
CA ASP A 217 14.87 -15.18 4.57
C ASP A 217 15.47 -14.01 3.76
N LEU A 218 15.33 -12.77 4.27
CA LEU A 218 15.76 -11.57 3.54
C LEU A 218 17.25 -11.61 3.18
N GLU A 219 18.10 -11.97 4.12
CA GLU A 219 19.56 -12.00 3.92
C GLU A 219 19.95 -13.02 2.82
N GLU A 220 19.36 -14.23 2.85
CA GLU A 220 19.60 -15.25 1.83
C GLU A 220 19.16 -14.78 0.45
N LEU A 221 17.98 -14.15 0.38
CA LEU A 221 17.46 -13.62 -0.89
C LEU A 221 18.33 -12.49 -1.44
N ILE A 222 18.76 -11.55 -0.60
CA ILE A 222 19.60 -10.42 -1.01
C ILE A 222 20.97 -10.89 -1.49
N ASN A 223 21.64 -11.80 -0.76
CA ASN A 223 22.93 -12.33 -1.20
C ASN A 223 22.82 -12.98 -2.59
N PHE A 224 21.77 -13.78 -2.82
CA PHE A 224 21.50 -14.37 -4.13
C PHE A 224 21.25 -13.30 -5.21
N LEU A 225 20.43 -12.30 -4.93
CA LEU A 225 20.13 -11.24 -5.88
C LEU A 225 21.37 -10.42 -6.25
N ILE A 226 22.26 -10.15 -5.31
CA ILE A 226 23.52 -9.45 -5.57
C ILE A 226 24.37 -10.26 -6.57
N GLU A 227 24.54 -11.56 -6.35
CA GLU A 227 25.31 -12.43 -7.25
C GLU A 227 24.73 -12.49 -8.67
N GLU A 228 23.40 -12.56 -8.79
CA GLU A 228 22.71 -12.62 -10.10
C GLU A 228 22.68 -11.28 -10.81
N CYS A 229 22.47 -10.20 -10.08
CA CYS A 229 22.33 -8.84 -10.63
C CYS A 229 23.69 -8.24 -11.03
N ASP A 230 24.75 -8.49 -10.25
CA ASP A 230 26.09 -8.02 -10.58
C ASP A 230 26.55 -8.53 -11.95
N LYS A 231 26.34 -9.80 -12.24
CA LYS A 231 26.66 -10.43 -13.54
C LYS A 231 25.91 -9.80 -14.72
N LYS A 232 24.76 -9.19 -14.48
CA LYS A 232 23.84 -8.65 -15.50
C LYS A 232 23.73 -7.13 -15.49
N HIS A 233 24.45 -6.46 -14.59
CA HIS A 233 24.37 -5.01 -14.33
C HIS A 233 22.94 -4.54 -14.01
N VAL A 234 22.20 -5.33 -13.23
CA VAL A 234 20.82 -5.04 -12.77
C VAL A 234 20.86 -4.38 -11.40
N ASN A 235 20.13 -3.29 -11.24
CA ASN A 235 20.00 -2.59 -9.96
C ASN A 235 19.00 -3.30 -9.03
N ILE A 236 19.29 -3.32 -7.73
CA ILE A 236 18.39 -3.85 -6.70
C ILE A 236 17.75 -2.69 -5.95
N SER A 237 16.42 -2.70 -5.85
CA SER A 237 15.63 -1.72 -5.09
C SER A 237 14.93 -2.39 -3.93
N LEU A 238 15.15 -1.88 -2.72
CA LEU A 238 14.57 -2.40 -1.47
C LEU A 238 13.61 -1.36 -0.87
N PRO A 239 12.37 -1.30 -1.34
CA PRO A 239 11.37 -0.41 -0.74
C PRO A 239 10.90 -0.94 0.61
N SER A 240 10.25 -0.08 1.40
CA SER A 240 9.58 -0.44 2.66
C SER A 240 10.52 -0.98 3.74
N LEU A 241 11.77 -0.51 3.76
CA LEU A 241 12.70 -0.80 4.85
C LEU A 241 12.29 -0.03 6.12
N ARG A 242 12.34 -0.72 7.24
CA ARG A 242 12.16 -0.09 8.54
C ARG A 242 13.52 0.30 9.13
N ILE A 243 13.52 1.45 9.81
CA ILE A 243 14.75 1.98 10.42
C ILE A 243 15.27 1.11 11.57
N ASP A 244 14.38 0.45 12.31
CA ASP A 244 14.72 -0.46 13.43
C ASP A 244 15.21 -1.86 12.99
N ALA A 245 15.08 -2.18 11.71
CA ALA A 245 15.59 -3.40 11.11
C ALA A 245 16.57 -3.10 9.96
N PHE A 246 17.19 -1.92 10.03
CA PHE A 246 18.20 -1.51 9.07
C PHE A 246 19.49 -2.30 9.32
N SER A 247 19.93 -3.06 8.32
CA SER A 247 21.22 -3.77 8.35
C SER A 247 22.20 -3.03 7.45
N LEU A 248 23.23 -2.45 8.04
CA LEU A 248 24.29 -1.75 7.32
C LEU A 248 24.98 -2.68 6.31
N ASP A 249 25.25 -3.93 6.70
CA ASP A 249 25.90 -4.92 5.83
C ASP A 249 25.10 -5.22 4.57
N ILE A 250 23.78 -5.40 4.70
CA ILE A 250 22.88 -5.62 3.57
C ILE A 250 22.86 -4.38 2.67
N MET A 251 22.76 -3.20 3.27
CA MET A 251 22.64 -1.97 2.52
C MET A 251 23.95 -1.58 1.82
N GLN A 252 25.10 -1.81 2.41
CA GLN A 252 26.38 -1.58 1.75
C GLN A 252 26.55 -2.48 0.53
N LYS A 253 26.23 -3.76 0.64
CA LYS A 253 26.27 -4.70 -0.49
C LYS A 253 25.36 -4.27 -1.67
N VAL A 254 24.17 -3.73 -1.38
CA VAL A 254 23.24 -3.26 -2.42
C VAL A 254 23.67 -1.93 -3.02
N GLN A 255 24.39 -1.06 -2.26
CA GLN A 255 24.78 0.27 -2.70
C GLN A 255 25.95 0.33 -3.67
N ASP A 256 26.79 -0.69 -3.70
CA ASP A 256 27.89 -0.72 -4.68
C ASP A 256 27.36 -0.62 -6.13
N ILE A 257 26.05 -0.86 -6.33
CA ILE A 257 25.37 -0.80 -7.61
C ILE A 257 24.75 0.59 -7.88
N LYS A 258 24.06 1.23 -6.91
CA LYS A 258 23.49 2.59 -7.05
C LYS A 258 23.07 3.22 -5.72
N LYS A 259 23.58 4.42 -5.41
CA LYS A 259 23.17 5.19 -4.21
C LYS A 259 21.79 5.82 -4.41
N SER A 260 20.80 5.37 -3.63
CA SER A 260 19.47 6.01 -3.52
C SER A 260 19.35 6.76 -2.20
N SER A 261 18.42 7.75 -2.10
CA SER A 261 18.12 8.39 -0.83
C SER A 261 17.43 7.40 0.11
N LEU A 262 17.78 7.40 1.38
CA LEU A 262 17.09 6.62 2.40
C LEU A 262 15.78 7.29 2.80
N THR A 263 14.75 6.48 2.94
CA THR A 263 13.42 6.96 3.35
C THR A 263 12.95 6.17 4.57
N PHE A 264 12.63 6.90 5.63
CA PHE A 264 12.10 6.35 6.87
C PHE A 264 10.75 6.98 7.19
N ALA A 265 9.92 6.23 7.90
CA ALA A 265 8.58 6.65 8.25
C ALA A 265 8.37 6.57 9.79
N PRO A 266 8.87 7.54 10.59
CA PRO A 266 8.57 7.62 12.00
C PRO A 266 7.07 7.84 12.27
N GLU A 267 6.36 8.50 11.35
CA GLU A 267 4.95 8.86 11.35
C GLU A 267 4.58 9.93 12.38
N ALA A 268 5.29 10.04 13.52
CA ALA A 268 5.09 11.05 14.53
C ALA A 268 6.42 11.52 15.10
N GLY A 269 6.53 12.81 15.45
CA GLY A 269 7.74 13.42 16.00
C GLY A 269 8.05 12.93 17.41
N SER A 270 7.05 12.93 18.31
CA SER A 270 7.22 12.54 19.70
C SER A 270 7.11 11.04 19.93
N GLN A 271 7.83 10.54 20.95
CA GLN A 271 7.70 9.15 21.40
C GLN A 271 6.29 8.85 21.91
N ARG A 272 5.66 9.81 22.61
CA ARG A 272 4.28 9.68 23.08
C ARG A 272 3.33 9.35 21.92
N LEU A 273 3.38 10.13 20.87
CA LEU A 273 2.46 9.96 19.74
C LEU A 273 2.79 8.71 18.92
N ARG A 274 4.08 8.33 18.79
CA ARG A 274 4.44 7.02 18.22
C ARG A 274 3.87 5.86 19.01
N ASN A 275 3.80 5.95 20.32
CA ASN A 275 3.15 4.94 21.16
C ASN A 275 1.61 4.93 20.96
N VAL A 276 0.99 6.10 20.84
CA VAL A 276 -0.45 6.22 20.55
C VAL A 276 -0.81 5.52 19.24
N ILE A 277 -0.03 5.72 18.19
CA ILE A 277 -0.26 5.08 16.89
C ILE A 277 0.27 3.63 16.79
N ASN A 278 0.89 3.12 17.88
CA ASN A 278 1.51 1.80 17.93
C ASN A 278 2.55 1.57 16.82
N LYS A 279 3.40 2.58 16.55
CA LYS A 279 4.42 2.47 15.51
C LYS A 279 5.56 1.51 15.92
N GLY A 280 5.81 1.35 17.23
CA GLY A 280 6.84 0.47 17.76
C GLY A 280 8.29 0.92 17.45
N LEU A 281 8.49 2.24 17.25
CA LEU A 281 9.81 2.85 17.04
C LEU A 281 10.15 3.76 18.21
N THR A 282 11.37 3.63 18.75
CA THR A 282 11.93 4.56 19.74
C THR A 282 12.77 5.63 19.05
N VAL A 283 13.09 6.71 19.76
CA VAL A 283 14.04 7.73 19.29
C VAL A 283 15.41 7.06 19.05
N ASP A 284 15.84 6.19 19.97
CA ASP A 284 17.11 5.47 19.85
C ASP A 284 17.18 4.62 18.57
N ASN A 285 16.10 3.91 18.22
CA ASN A 285 16.05 3.16 16.95
C ASN A 285 16.24 4.09 15.74
N ILE A 286 15.61 5.28 15.77
CA ILE A 286 15.70 6.24 14.68
C ILE A 286 17.12 6.81 14.59
N LEU A 287 17.71 7.18 15.70
CA LEU A 287 19.07 7.72 15.73
C LEU A 287 20.11 6.67 15.36
N THR A 288 20.01 5.42 15.88
CA THR A 288 20.91 4.33 15.53
C THR A 288 20.84 4.01 14.04
N GLY A 289 19.65 3.83 13.47
CA GLY A 289 19.52 3.56 12.04
C GLY A 289 20.01 4.72 11.16
N SER A 290 19.84 5.98 11.62
CA SER A 290 20.40 7.15 10.94
C SER A 290 21.93 7.19 11.04
N HIS A 291 22.51 6.89 12.22
CA HIS A 291 23.95 6.77 12.43
C HIS A 291 24.55 5.74 11.46
N ASP A 292 23.99 4.54 11.40
CA ASP A 292 24.48 3.47 10.54
C ASP A 292 24.39 3.86 9.07
N ALA A 293 23.32 4.57 8.68
CA ALA A 293 23.22 5.14 7.35
C ALA A 293 24.36 6.13 7.05
N PHE A 294 24.68 7.02 7.97
CA PHE A 294 25.75 8.02 7.80
C PHE A 294 27.13 7.36 7.74
N VAL A 295 27.39 6.36 8.57
CA VAL A 295 28.61 5.52 8.50
C VAL A 295 28.69 4.82 7.15
N GLY A 296 27.58 4.36 6.59
CA GLY A 296 27.47 3.78 5.26
C GLY A 296 27.65 4.79 4.11
N GLY A 297 27.83 6.09 4.41
CA GLY A 297 28.13 7.13 3.43
C GLY A 297 26.91 7.86 2.85
N TRP A 298 25.71 7.67 3.42
CA TRP A 298 24.55 8.49 3.09
C TRP A 298 24.66 9.88 3.73
N ASN A 299 24.20 10.88 3.03
CA ASN A 299 24.06 12.25 3.53
C ASN A 299 22.67 12.83 3.28
N LYS A 300 21.74 11.99 2.75
CA LYS A 300 20.36 12.39 2.44
C LYS A 300 19.39 11.41 3.05
N VAL A 301 18.51 11.92 3.92
CA VAL A 301 17.46 11.14 4.58
C VAL A 301 16.12 11.81 4.37
N LYS A 302 15.10 11.05 3.97
CA LYS A 302 13.71 11.50 3.86
C LYS A 302 12.89 10.89 4.98
N LEU A 303 12.16 11.73 5.71
CA LEU A 303 11.33 11.34 6.84
C LEU A 303 9.85 11.61 6.52
N TYR A 304 9.00 10.61 6.74
CA TYR A 304 7.55 10.75 6.61
C TYR A 304 6.89 10.90 7.97
N PHE A 305 5.96 11.86 8.07
CA PHE A 305 5.15 12.11 9.25
C PHE A 305 3.68 12.29 8.86
N MET A 306 2.79 12.07 9.82
CA MET A 306 1.37 12.42 9.72
C MET A 306 1.02 13.53 10.70
N LEU A 307 0.14 14.44 10.26
CA LEU A 307 -0.46 15.49 11.07
C LEU A 307 -1.95 15.21 11.27
N GLY A 308 -2.50 15.61 12.41
CA GLY A 308 -3.90 15.38 12.76
C GLY A 308 -4.19 14.00 13.32
N LEU A 309 -3.17 13.30 13.81
CA LEU A 309 -3.33 12.01 14.49
C LEU A 309 -4.19 12.15 15.77
N PRO A 310 -4.95 11.11 16.15
CA PRO A 310 -5.71 11.13 17.40
C PRO A 310 -4.83 11.51 18.60
N THR A 311 -5.28 12.45 19.41
CA THR A 311 -4.61 13.01 20.60
C THR A 311 -3.33 13.82 20.33
N GLU A 312 -3.07 14.21 19.08
CA GLU A 312 -1.93 15.05 18.72
C GLU A 312 -2.00 16.43 19.40
N THR A 313 -0.89 16.85 19.99
CA THR A 313 -0.71 18.17 20.62
C THR A 313 0.30 19.00 19.84
N GLU A 314 0.44 20.29 20.21
CA GLU A 314 1.41 21.18 19.59
C GLU A 314 2.85 20.71 19.85
N GLU A 315 3.13 20.16 21.04
CA GLU A 315 4.43 19.58 21.39
C GLU A 315 4.80 18.40 20.49
N ASP A 316 3.81 17.57 20.09
CA ASP A 316 4.06 16.46 19.16
C ASP A 316 4.43 16.97 17.76
N MET A 317 3.81 18.07 17.30
CA MET A 317 4.16 18.69 16.03
C MET A 317 5.53 19.36 16.06
N ARG A 318 5.88 20.04 17.16
CA ARG A 318 7.22 20.61 17.37
C ARG A 318 8.33 19.55 17.42
N ALA A 319 8.03 18.38 17.95
CA ALA A 319 8.96 17.26 17.98
C ALA A 319 9.36 16.75 16.59
N ILE A 320 8.64 17.09 15.52
CA ILE A 320 9.00 16.70 14.14
C ILE A 320 10.31 17.38 13.70
N PRO A 321 10.40 18.73 13.67
CA PRO A 321 11.65 19.41 13.33
C PRO A 321 12.76 19.18 14.37
N GLU A 322 12.44 19.00 15.64
CA GLU A 322 13.43 18.65 16.69
C GLU A 322 14.12 17.32 16.36
N LEU A 323 13.38 16.28 16.07
CA LEU A 323 13.93 14.98 15.65
C LEU A 323 14.78 15.11 14.38
N ALA A 324 14.34 15.89 13.40
CA ALA A 324 15.13 16.13 12.19
C ALA A 324 16.44 16.86 12.48
N ASN A 325 16.45 17.82 13.42
CA ASN A 325 17.64 18.51 13.86
C ASN A 325 18.62 17.58 14.60
N GLU A 326 18.11 16.70 15.45
CA GLU A 326 18.94 15.68 16.14
C GLU A 326 19.61 14.76 15.12
N ILE A 327 18.86 14.28 14.10
CA ILE A 327 19.43 13.47 13.02
C ILE A 327 20.47 14.25 12.21
N ALA A 328 20.23 15.53 11.94
CA ALA A 328 21.18 16.38 11.21
C ALA A 328 22.46 16.62 12.03
N ALA A 329 22.35 16.87 13.34
CA ALA A 329 23.49 17.00 14.24
C ALA A 329 24.33 15.71 14.30
N LEU A 330 23.65 14.58 14.43
CA LEU A 330 24.28 13.26 14.44
C LEU A 330 25.15 13.00 13.20
N TYR A 331 24.76 13.48 12.00
CA TYR A 331 25.61 13.38 10.81
C TYR A 331 26.96 14.07 10.99
N TYR A 332 26.94 15.30 11.54
CA TYR A 332 28.16 16.08 11.72
C TYR A 332 29.04 15.55 12.85
N ASP A 333 28.45 14.87 13.83
CA ASP A 333 29.18 14.22 14.92
C ASP A 333 29.78 12.88 14.50
N THR A 334 29.09 12.15 13.60
CA THR A 334 29.48 10.81 13.15
C THR A 334 30.51 10.85 12.03
N VAL A 335 30.32 11.74 11.01
CA VAL A 335 31.12 11.74 9.78
C VAL A 335 32.21 12.79 9.86
N PRO A 336 33.52 12.41 9.90
CA PRO A 336 34.64 13.35 9.87
C PRO A 336 34.57 14.28 8.64
N LYS A 337 35.02 15.53 8.82
CA LYS A 337 34.87 16.57 7.78
C LYS A 337 35.46 16.15 6.43
N GLU A 338 36.55 15.40 6.46
CA GLU A 338 37.30 14.93 5.29
C GLU A 338 36.58 13.81 4.54
N GLN A 339 35.67 13.11 5.21
CA GLN A 339 34.89 11.98 4.64
C GLN A 339 33.48 12.37 4.19
N ARG A 340 33.07 13.64 4.39
CA ARG A 340 31.72 14.11 4.08
C ARG A 340 31.52 14.23 2.57
N ASN A 341 30.55 13.50 2.07
CA ASN A 341 30.05 13.60 0.68
C ASN A 341 29.09 14.80 0.47
N GLY A 342 29.43 15.95 1.08
CA GLY A 342 28.60 17.15 1.06
C GLY A 342 27.85 17.42 2.37
N LYS A 343 26.88 18.34 2.33
CA LYS A 343 26.06 18.71 3.50
C LYS A 343 25.01 17.63 3.76
N CYS A 344 24.68 17.44 5.05
CA CYS A 344 23.50 16.67 5.43
C CYS A 344 22.24 17.31 4.88
N GLN A 345 21.36 16.50 4.29
CA GLN A 345 20.06 16.92 3.79
C GLN A 345 18.98 16.04 4.40
N ILE A 346 18.16 16.63 5.25
CA ILE A 346 16.97 15.97 5.81
C ILE A 346 15.74 16.55 5.11
N THR A 347 14.95 15.69 4.48
CA THR A 347 13.69 16.08 3.86
C THR A 347 12.54 15.57 4.72
N ILE A 348 11.71 16.48 5.22
CA ILE A 348 10.49 16.15 5.94
C ILE A 348 9.33 16.17 4.93
N SER A 349 8.56 15.08 4.88
CA SER A 349 7.33 14.99 4.11
C SER A 349 6.17 14.69 5.06
N THR A 350 5.18 15.54 5.08
CA THR A 350 3.99 15.38 5.93
C THR A 350 2.77 15.00 5.09
N SER A 351 1.93 14.14 5.64
CA SER A 351 0.60 13.82 5.12
C SER A 351 -0.43 14.04 6.22
N PHE A 352 -1.69 14.22 5.84
CA PHE A 352 -2.78 14.35 6.79
C PHE A 352 -3.36 13.00 7.16
N PHE A 353 -3.68 12.81 8.45
CA PHE A 353 -4.35 11.61 8.92
C PHE A 353 -5.78 11.55 8.37
N VAL A 354 -6.11 10.43 7.75
CA VAL A 354 -7.48 10.10 7.32
C VAL A 354 -7.87 8.79 8.00
N PRO A 355 -8.95 8.77 8.79
CA PRO A 355 -9.48 7.53 9.36
C PRO A 355 -9.80 6.52 8.26
N LYS A 356 -9.23 5.33 8.35
CA LYS A 356 -9.44 4.29 7.34
C LYS A 356 -10.30 3.15 7.91
N PRO A 357 -11.24 2.59 7.12
CA PRO A 357 -12.04 1.44 7.51
C PRO A 357 -11.15 0.26 7.95
N PHE A 358 -11.67 -0.54 8.87
CA PHE A 358 -11.01 -1.74 9.45
C PHE A 358 -9.77 -1.46 10.29
N THR A 359 -9.41 -0.20 10.53
CA THR A 359 -8.31 0.16 11.44
C THR A 359 -8.84 0.44 12.86
N PRO A 360 -7.99 0.31 13.89
CA PRO A 360 -8.36 0.78 15.25
C PRO A 360 -8.79 2.25 15.29
N PHE A 361 -8.29 3.08 14.38
CA PHE A 361 -8.64 4.50 14.29
C PHE A 361 -9.78 4.82 13.32
N GLN A 362 -10.51 3.83 12.82
CA GLN A 362 -11.61 4.04 11.86
C GLN A 362 -12.72 4.99 12.36
N TRP A 363 -12.90 5.11 13.66
CA TRP A 363 -13.90 5.99 14.29
C TRP A 363 -13.31 7.26 14.90
N ALA A 364 -12.01 7.53 14.65
CA ALA A 364 -11.39 8.77 15.06
C ALA A 364 -11.90 9.93 14.19
N THR A 365 -11.98 11.12 14.79
CA THR A 365 -12.40 12.33 14.09
C THR A 365 -11.36 12.69 13.01
N MET A 366 -11.81 12.90 11.79
CA MET A 366 -11.04 13.55 10.74
C MET A 366 -11.17 15.07 10.96
N LEU A 367 -10.05 15.78 10.90
CA LEU A 367 -10.03 17.23 11.07
C LEU A 367 -10.53 17.95 9.81
N ASP A 368 -10.99 19.18 9.98
CA ASP A 368 -11.34 20.06 8.87
C ASP A 368 -10.07 20.54 8.12
N PRO A 369 -10.17 20.90 6.83
CA PRO A 369 -9.02 21.37 6.05
C PRO A 369 -8.29 22.57 6.68
N SER A 370 -9.01 23.48 7.32
CA SER A 370 -8.44 24.63 8.04
C SER A 370 -7.55 24.22 9.22
N ASP A 371 -7.97 23.18 9.97
CA ASP A 371 -7.21 22.65 11.10
C ASP A 371 -5.95 21.94 10.64
N TYR A 372 -6.01 21.17 9.55
CA TYR A 372 -4.83 20.56 8.96
C TYR A 372 -3.82 21.60 8.49
N LEU A 373 -4.27 22.68 7.84
CA LEU A 373 -3.39 23.77 7.41
C LEU A 373 -2.78 24.52 8.60
N ALA A 374 -3.53 24.72 9.69
CA ALA A 374 -3.00 25.32 10.91
C ALA A 374 -1.90 24.45 11.52
N ARG A 375 -2.09 23.13 11.59
CA ARG A 375 -1.09 22.17 12.08
C ARG A 375 0.14 22.11 11.19
N ALA A 376 -0.03 22.13 9.87
CA ALA A 376 1.08 22.20 8.93
C ALA A 376 1.92 23.46 9.15
N LYS A 377 1.29 24.63 9.35
CA LYS A 377 1.99 25.89 9.66
C LYS A 377 2.79 25.80 10.97
N ILE A 378 2.25 25.15 12.00
CA ILE A 378 2.99 24.93 13.25
C ILE A 378 4.23 24.09 12.97
N ALA A 379 4.10 22.93 12.32
CA ALA A 379 5.22 22.08 12.02
C ALA A 379 6.29 22.77 11.16
N VAL A 380 5.89 23.59 10.18
CA VAL A 380 6.82 24.34 9.31
C VAL A 380 7.49 25.50 10.05
N SER A 381 6.78 26.23 10.92
CA SER A 381 7.33 27.41 11.61
C SER A 381 8.54 27.11 12.50
N TYR A 382 8.69 25.87 12.94
CA TYR A 382 9.84 25.39 13.73
C TYR A 382 10.97 24.80 12.88
N THR A 383 10.79 24.69 11.55
CA THR A 383 11.88 24.33 10.64
C THR A 383 12.76 25.54 10.34
N HIS A 384 13.60 25.96 11.29
CA HIS A 384 14.59 27.04 11.10
C HIS A 384 15.73 26.70 10.14
N LEU A 385 15.68 25.56 9.51
CA LEU A 385 16.63 25.15 8.48
C LEU A 385 16.18 25.76 7.17
N ARG A 386 17.11 26.36 6.43
CA ARG A 386 16.98 26.89 5.07
C ARG A 386 16.32 25.89 4.15
N ALA A 387 15.02 25.65 4.33
CA ALA A 387 14.18 24.84 3.47
C ALA A 387 13.66 25.75 2.35
N HIS A 388 13.98 25.45 1.11
CA HIS A 388 13.18 25.87 -0.01
C HIS A 388 11.89 25.05 0.06
N GLU A 389 10.80 25.71 0.47
CA GLU A 389 9.47 25.14 0.36
C GLU A 389 9.16 24.98 -1.13
N THR A 390 8.92 23.78 -1.57
CA THR A 390 8.26 23.54 -2.86
C THR A 390 6.79 23.26 -2.56
N ASP A 391 5.94 24.24 -2.81
CA ASP A 391 4.48 24.14 -2.85
C ASP A 391 4.06 23.22 -4.01
N SER A 392 4.29 21.95 -3.91
CA SER A 392 3.76 21.01 -4.88
C SER A 392 3.07 19.88 -4.15
N TYR A 393 1.78 20.04 -3.98
CA TYR A 393 0.70 19.07 -3.68
C TYR A 393 -0.34 19.70 -2.74
N LEU A 394 -1.09 20.67 -3.29
CA LEU A 394 -2.47 20.91 -2.91
C LEU A 394 -3.36 20.42 -4.03
#